data_92450e9092ef3050ed7b08298eb60ee9
#
_entry.id   92450e9092ef3050ed7b08298eb60ee9
#
_cell.length_a   1.000
_cell.length_b   1.000
_cell.length_c   1.000
_cell.angle_alpha   90.00
_cell.angle_beta   90.00
_cell.angle_gamma   90.00
#
_symmetry.space_group_name_H-M   'P 1'
#
loop_
_entity.id
_entity.type
_entity.pdbx_description
1 polymer ?
#
loop_
_entity_poly.entity_id
_entity_poly.type
_entity_poly.pdbx_seq_one_letter_code
_entity_poly.pdbx_strand_id
1 'polypeptide(L)'
;VKKAIVLEIDTAYERLVSYKKALRTARKAVELAEERLNQEQELWQKGVGDVYRLVEQQQMLGNTKIRTVEAEGALSKSVISLWISSGQVFQKLGIDRNLIGNE
;
A
#
# COMPACT_ATOMS: atom_id res chain seq x y z
N VAL A 1 21.19 -13.77 18.45
CA VAL A 1 21.38 -12.67 17.53
C VAL A 1 20.81 -12.95 16.14
N LYS A 2 21.10 -14.11 15.56
CA LYS A 2 20.53 -14.53 14.27
C LYS A 2 19.00 -14.66 14.30
N LYS A 3 18.42 -15.14 15.39
CA LYS A 3 16.97 -15.29 15.56
C LYS A 3 16.26 -13.94 15.56
N ALA A 4 16.82 -12.92 16.19
CA ALA A 4 16.25 -11.58 16.24
C ALA A 4 16.23 -10.93 14.85
N ILE A 5 17.28 -11.10 14.06
CA ILE A 5 17.39 -10.58 12.69
C ILE A 5 16.36 -11.26 11.76
N VAL A 6 16.23 -12.58 11.84
CA VAL A 6 15.25 -13.35 11.06
C VAL A 6 13.83 -12.93 11.42
N LEU A 7 13.52 -12.72 12.70
CA LEU A 7 12.22 -12.24 13.15
C LEU A 7 11.91 -10.83 12.63
N GLU A 8 12.89 -9.93 12.60
CA GLU A 8 12.72 -8.58 12.05
C GLU A 8 12.40 -8.62 10.55
N ILE A 9 13.10 -9.47 9.80
CA ILE A 9 12.86 -9.64 8.36
C ILE A 9 11.47 -10.24 8.11
N ASP A 10 11.08 -11.26 8.86
CA ASP A 10 9.76 -11.89 8.78
C ASP A 10 8.65 -10.89 9.09
N THR A 11 8.81 -10.09 10.14
CA THR A 11 7.85 -9.04 10.52
C THR A 11 7.74 -7.99 9.42
N ALA A 12 8.85 -7.55 8.85
CA ALA A 12 8.86 -6.59 7.75
C ALA A 12 8.18 -7.18 6.50
N TYR A 13 8.42 -8.44 6.21
CA TYR A 13 7.79 -9.15 5.10
C TYR A 13 6.27 -9.27 5.30
N GLU A 14 5.81 -9.61 6.50
CA GLU A 14 4.39 -9.68 6.84
C GLU A 14 3.70 -8.32 6.67
N ARG A 15 4.37 -7.25 7.09
CA ARG A 15 3.88 -5.88 6.86
C ARG A 15 3.74 -5.57 5.38
N LEU A 16 4.74 -5.96 4.59
CA LEU A 16 4.72 -5.77 3.14
C LEU A 16 3.50 -6.46 2.52
N VAL A 17 3.22 -7.70 2.88
CA VAL A 17 2.08 -8.47 2.40
C VAL A 17 0.77 -7.81 2.82
N SER A 18 0.67 -7.33 4.07
CA SER A 18 -0.51 -6.62 4.57
C SER A 18 -0.76 -5.32 3.79
N TYR A 19 0.29 -4.54 3.51
CA TYR A 19 0.17 -3.31 2.74
C TYR A 19 -0.21 -3.57 1.29
N LYS A 20 0.27 -4.66 0.68
CA LYS A 20 -0.17 -5.08 -0.66
C LYS A 20 -1.65 -5.40 -0.70
N LYS A 21 -2.16 -6.11 0.31
CA LYS A 21 -3.59 -6.41 0.44
C LYS A 21 -4.42 -5.14 0.61
N ALA A 22 -3.96 -4.23 1.47
CA ALA A 22 -4.63 -2.95 1.70
C ALA A 22 -4.69 -2.12 0.41
N LEU A 23 -3.60 -2.08 -0.36
CA LEU A 23 -3.56 -1.38 -1.64
C LEU A 23 -4.54 -2.00 -2.65
N ARG A 24 -4.59 -3.32 -2.73
CA ARG A 24 -5.52 -4.03 -3.61
C ARG A 24 -6.97 -3.72 -3.26
N THR A 25 -7.30 -3.73 -1.97
CA THR A 25 -8.63 -3.37 -1.47
C THR A 25 -8.98 -1.92 -1.78
N ALA A 26 -8.03 -1.01 -1.59
CA ALA A 26 -8.22 0.41 -1.91
C ALA A 26 -8.48 0.64 -3.40
N ARG A 27 -7.74 -0.06 -4.27
CA ARG A 27 -7.96 0.03 -5.74
C ARG A 27 -9.34 -0.49 -6.15
N LYS A 28 -9.80 -1.58 -5.55
CA LYS A 28 -11.16 -2.09 -5.78
C LYS A 28 -12.22 -1.09 -5.32
N ALA A 29 -12.00 -0.43 -4.20
CA ALA A 29 -12.90 0.61 -3.71
C ALA A 29 -12.99 1.78 -4.68
N VAL A 30 -11.88 2.17 -5.32
CA VAL A 30 -11.87 3.22 -6.37
C VAL A 30 -12.70 2.77 -7.57
N GLU A 31 -12.52 1.54 -8.05
CA GLU A 31 -13.30 1.01 -9.18
C GLU A 31 -14.80 1.04 -8.90
N LEU A 32 -15.21 0.58 -7.72
CA LEU A 32 -16.62 0.60 -7.31
C LEU A 32 -17.16 2.03 -7.20
N ALA A 33 -16.36 2.95 -6.65
CA ALA A 33 -16.76 4.35 -6.54
C ALA A 33 -16.92 5.00 -7.92
N GLU A 34 -16.03 4.67 -8.87
CA GLU A 34 -16.13 5.14 -10.26
C GLU A 34 -17.40 4.63 -10.94
N GLU A 35 -17.72 3.34 -10.77
CA GLU A 35 -18.96 2.75 -11.31
C GLU A 35 -20.20 3.44 -10.74
N ARG A 36 -20.23 3.66 -9.44
CA ARG A 36 -21.36 4.33 -8.78
C ARG A 36 -21.50 5.76 -9.26
N LEU A 37 -20.40 6.48 -9.41
CA LEU A 37 -20.41 7.84 -9.92
C LEU A 37 -20.95 7.87 -11.36
N ASN A 38 -20.49 6.95 -12.23
CA ASN A 38 -20.97 6.84 -13.61
C ASN A 38 -22.47 6.56 -13.66
N GLN A 39 -22.98 5.68 -12.80
CA GLN A 39 -24.40 5.37 -12.70
C GLN A 39 -25.22 6.61 -12.30
N GLU A 40 -24.75 7.37 -11.31
CA GLU A 40 -25.42 8.61 -10.88
C GLU A 40 -25.36 9.69 -11.94
N GLN A 41 -24.25 9.80 -12.69
CA GLN A 41 -24.14 10.74 -13.81
C GLN A 41 -25.10 10.39 -14.93
N GLU A 42 -25.29 9.11 -15.26
CA GLU A 42 -26.26 8.66 -16.24
C GLU A 42 -27.69 9.01 -15.82
N LEU A 43 -28.04 8.77 -14.54
CA LEU A 43 -29.35 9.14 -14.01
C LEU A 43 -29.57 10.64 -14.04
N TRP A 44 -28.55 11.43 -13.72
CA TRP A 44 -28.59 12.88 -13.80
C TRP A 44 -28.86 13.37 -15.23
N GLN A 45 -28.15 12.79 -16.21
CA GLN A 45 -28.34 13.12 -17.63
C GLN A 45 -29.75 12.79 -18.12
N LYS A 46 -30.36 11.74 -17.59
CA LYS A 46 -31.74 11.35 -17.90
C LYS A 46 -32.78 12.19 -17.16
N GLY A 47 -32.36 13.11 -16.30
CA GLY A 47 -33.24 13.98 -15.54
C GLY A 47 -33.88 13.33 -14.31
N VAL A 48 -33.42 12.12 -13.93
CA VAL A 48 -33.99 11.34 -12.81
C VAL A 48 -33.07 11.32 -11.60
N GLY A 49 -31.84 11.83 -11.71
CA GLY A 49 -30.85 11.80 -10.67
C GLY A 49 -30.99 12.93 -9.67
N ASP A 50 -30.42 12.72 -8.47
CA ASP A 50 -30.36 13.68 -7.38
C ASP A 50 -28.96 14.29 -7.33
N VAL A 51 -28.86 15.61 -7.31
CA VAL A 51 -27.57 16.31 -7.26
C VAL A 51 -26.82 15.99 -5.97
N TYR A 52 -27.51 15.78 -4.85
CA TYR A 52 -26.89 15.41 -3.59
C TYR A 52 -26.18 14.05 -3.68
N ARG A 53 -26.80 13.07 -4.32
CA ARG A 53 -26.18 11.76 -4.54
C ARG A 53 -24.98 11.85 -5.46
N LEU A 54 -25.07 12.67 -6.49
CA LEU A 54 -23.96 12.92 -7.41
C LEU A 54 -22.75 13.48 -6.66
N VAL A 55 -22.96 14.51 -5.83
CA VAL A 55 -21.92 15.12 -5.00
C VAL A 55 -21.36 14.12 -3.99
N GLU A 56 -22.23 13.34 -3.31
CA GLU A 56 -21.79 12.28 -2.39
C GLU A 56 -20.87 11.26 -3.09
N GLN A 57 -21.24 10.82 -4.29
CA GLN A 57 -20.42 9.85 -5.03
C GLN A 57 -19.11 10.45 -5.49
N GLN A 58 -19.09 11.73 -5.86
CA GLN A 58 -17.85 12.44 -6.17
C GLN A 58 -16.93 12.55 -4.96
N GLN A 59 -17.48 12.84 -3.77
CA GLN A 59 -16.71 12.88 -2.53
C GLN A 59 -16.18 11.50 -2.13
N MET A 60 -16.99 10.45 -2.28
CA MET A 60 -16.56 9.08 -2.03
C MET A 60 -15.41 8.67 -2.95
N LEU A 61 -15.50 9.00 -4.23
CA LEU A 61 -14.43 8.73 -5.17
C LEU A 61 -13.14 9.46 -4.78
N GLY A 62 -13.23 10.74 -4.42
CA GLY A 62 -12.10 11.53 -3.93
C GLY A 62 -11.46 10.90 -2.71
N ASN A 63 -12.26 10.49 -1.72
CA ASN A 63 -11.78 9.87 -0.50
C ASN A 63 -11.11 8.51 -0.76
N THR A 64 -11.68 7.68 -1.65
CA THR A 64 -11.07 6.39 -2.00
C THR A 64 -9.76 6.56 -2.75
N LYS A 65 -9.64 7.58 -3.60
CA LYS A 65 -8.39 7.92 -4.28
C LYS A 65 -7.31 8.36 -3.30
N ILE A 66 -7.65 9.17 -2.31
CA ILE A 66 -6.74 9.59 -1.24
C ILE A 66 -6.24 8.38 -0.46
N ARG A 67 -7.14 7.47 -0.07
CA ARG A 67 -6.78 6.23 0.63
C ARG A 67 -5.85 5.35 -0.20
N THR A 68 -6.06 5.30 -1.51
CA THR A 68 -5.19 4.56 -2.42
C THR A 68 -3.78 5.15 -2.46
N VAL A 69 -3.67 6.47 -2.54
CA VAL A 69 -2.38 7.17 -2.50
C VAL A 69 -1.67 6.92 -1.16
N GLU A 70 -2.40 6.99 -0.05
CA GLU A 70 -1.85 6.67 1.28
C GLU A 70 -1.37 5.21 1.36
N ALA A 71 -2.14 4.28 0.82
CA ALA A 71 -1.78 2.86 0.79
C ALA A 71 -0.53 2.62 -0.09
N GLU A 72 -0.43 3.29 -1.23
CA GLU A 72 0.75 3.26 -2.09
C GLU A 72 1.98 3.81 -1.36
N GLY A 73 1.83 4.93 -0.65
CA GLY A 73 2.88 5.53 0.15
C GLY A 73 3.35 4.60 1.27
N ALA A 74 2.42 3.97 1.99
CA ALA A 74 2.74 3.00 3.04
C ALA A 74 3.48 1.78 2.49
N LEU A 75 3.04 1.26 1.33
CA LEU A 75 3.71 0.14 0.66
C LEU A 75 5.13 0.53 0.24
N SER A 76 5.31 1.70 -0.36
CA SER A 76 6.63 2.20 -0.77
C SER A 76 7.58 2.32 0.40
N LYS A 77 7.12 2.88 1.51
CA LYS A 77 7.90 2.97 2.75
C LYS A 77 8.29 1.59 3.28
N SER A 78 7.35 0.64 3.24
CA SER A 78 7.58 -0.73 3.67
C SER A 78 8.64 -1.44 2.82
N VAL A 79 8.59 -1.27 1.50
CA VAL A 79 9.60 -1.82 0.58
C VAL A 79 10.98 -1.22 0.86
N ILE A 80 11.05 0.09 1.03
CA ILE A 80 12.31 0.79 1.34
C ILE A 80 12.86 0.32 2.68
N SER A 81 12.01 0.20 3.71
CA SER A 81 12.40 -0.29 5.03
C SER A 81 12.95 -1.72 4.96
N LEU A 82 12.29 -2.59 4.20
CA LEU A 82 12.75 -3.96 4.00
C LEU A 82 14.11 -3.98 3.28
N TRP A 83 14.30 -3.14 2.29
CA TRP A 83 15.54 -3.00 1.56
C TRP A 83 16.70 -2.54 2.47
N ILE A 84 16.45 -1.53 3.29
CA ILE A 84 17.44 -0.99 4.24
C ILE A 84 17.80 -2.07 5.26
N SER A 85 16.81 -2.75 5.83
CA SER A 85 17.03 -3.84 6.80
C SER A 85 17.81 -4.97 6.18
N SER A 86 17.48 -5.39 4.96
CA SER A 86 18.21 -6.43 4.22
C SER A 86 19.64 -5.99 3.92
N GLY A 87 19.85 -4.75 3.50
CA GLY A 87 21.16 -4.18 3.24
C GLY A 87 22.03 -4.15 4.49
N GLN A 88 21.47 -3.77 5.63
CA GLN A 88 22.19 -3.78 6.92
C GLN A 88 22.59 -5.18 7.33
N VAL A 89 21.72 -6.17 7.14
CA VAL A 89 22.03 -7.57 7.41
C VAL A 89 23.18 -8.06 6.53
N PHE A 90 23.12 -7.75 5.24
CA PHE A 90 24.21 -8.10 4.31
C PHE A 90 25.53 -7.44 4.67
N GLN A 91 25.52 -6.17 5.07
CA GLN A 91 26.72 -5.47 5.53
C GLN A 91 27.31 -6.14 6.77
N LYS A 92 26.49 -6.46 7.75
CA LYS A 92 26.94 -7.15 8.96
C LYS A 92 27.54 -8.52 8.65
N LEU A 93 26.87 -9.29 7.79
CA LEU A 93 27.39 -10.59 7.35
C LEU A 93 28.66 -10.45 6.50
N GLY A 94 28.74 -9.45 5.66
CA GLY A 94 29.91 -9.14 4.86
C GLY A 94 31.12 -8.73 5.71
N ILE A 95 30.91 -7.92 6.74
CA ILE A 95 31.95 -7.52 7.70
C ILE A 95 32.45 -8.74 8.46
N ASP A 96 31.53 -9.59 8.96
CA ASP A 96 31.89 -10.84 9.67
C ASP A 96 32.68 -11.77 8.75
N ARG A 97 32.30 -11.88 7.49
CA ARG A 97 33.02 -12.66 6.49
C ARG A 97 34.45 -12.13 6.28
N ASN A 98 34.61 -10.82 6.17
CA ASN A 98 35.91 -10.21 6.01
C ASN A 98 36.81 -10.44 7.25
N LEU A 99 36.23 -10.36 8.44
CA LEU A 99 36.96 -10.64 9.69
C LEU A 99 37.40 -12.12 9.76
N ILE A 100 36.57 -13.02 9.30
CA ILE A 100 36.89 -14.47 9.28
C ILE A 100 37.84 -14.80 8.12
N GLY A 101 37.66 -14.12 6.97
CA GLY A 101 38.46 -14.35 5.76
C GLY A 101 39.89 -13.84 5.83
N ASN A 102 40.18 -12.88 6.72
CA ASN A 102 41.51 -12.33 6.91
C ASN A 102 42.39 -13.11 7.90
N GLU A 103 41.81 -14.09 8.55
CA GLU A 103 42.54 -15.02 9.41
C GLU A 103 42.97 -16.28 8.64
#